data_26267c6d68d0c90a4e1b5937a5532c21
#
_entry.id   26267c6d68d0c90a4e1b5937a5532c21
#
_cell.length_a   1.000
_cell.length_b   1.000
_cell.length_c   1.000
_cell.angle_alpha   90.00
_cell.angle_beta   90.00
_cell.angle_gamma   90.00
#
_symmetry.space_group_name_H-M   'P 1'
#
loop_
_entity.id
_entity.type
_entity.pdbx_description
1 polymer ?
#
loop_
_entity_poly.entity_id
_entity_poly.type
_entity_poly.pdbx_seq_one_letter_code
_entity_poly.pdbx_strand_id
1 'polypeptide(L)'
;FAGSAFERDLSERLANGIMVAHNARFDRAMLEAEGVQIKRCICTYRVAYALDTEDTIPEYNLQYLRYYLKLAVEGRAHDAEGDVNVLYALFHHLLGDFMRLRDCTEEAAIAEMEKITTTPLLLRKFNFGKYRGRSISEIAATDRGYLQWLLGQKLDSGENDENWIYTLRHYLGH
;
A
#
# COMPACT_ATOMS: atom_id res chain seq x y z
N PHE A 1 18.07 19.57 4.32
CA PHE A 1 17.02 19.47 3.29
C PHE A 1 16.13 20.72 3.36
N ALA A 2 15.61 21.05 4.54
CA ALA A 2 14.75 22.22 4.74
C ALA A 2 15.40 23.53 4.25
N GLY A 3 14.66 24.33 3.47
CA GLY A 3 15.13 25.59 2.87
C GLY A 3 16.00 25.45 1.63
N SER A 4 16.28 24.23 1.17
CA SER A 4 17.10 23.98 -0.04
C SER A 4 16.32 24.27 -1.33
N ALA A 5 17.07 24.46 -2.44
CA ALA A 5 16.45 24.57 -3.77
C ALA A 5 15.71 23.28 -4.16
N PHE A 6 16.20 22.14 -3.72
CA PHE A 6 15.61 20.84 -3.98
C PHE A 6 14.25 20.67 -3.26
N GLU A 7 14.14 21.10 -1.99
CA GLU A 7 12.86 21.09 -1.27
C GLU A 7 11.81 21.94 -1.98
N ARG A 8 12.18 23.12 -2.46
CA ARG A 8 11.27 24.01 -3.18
C ARG A 8 10.77 23.38 -4.49
N ASP A 9 11.68 22.84 -5.30
CA ASP A 9 11.33 22.16 -6.55
C ASP A 9 10.40 20.95 -6.29
N LEU A 10 10.72 20.13 -5.29
CA LEU A 10 9.90 18.99 -4.91
C LEU A 10 8.51 19.43 -4.41
N SER A 11 8.46 20.44 -3.56
CA SER A 11 7.20 21.00 -3.04
C SER A 11 6.31 21.54 -4.16
N GLU A 12 6.90 22.26 -5.14
CA GLU A 12 6.18 22.77 -6.29
C GLU A 12 5.62 21.66 -7.18
N ARG A 13 6.41 20.61 -7.42
CA ARG A 13 5.95 19.43 -8.19
C ARG A 13 4.82 18.69 -7.46
N LEU A 14 4.93 18.48 -6.16
CA LEU A 14 3.92 17.77 -5.38
C LEU A 14 2.67 18.61 -5.06
N ALA A 15 2.76 19.94 -5.17
CA ALA A 15 1.58 20.80 -5.02
C ALA A 15 0.51 20.55 -6.10
N ASN A 16 0.93 20.13 -7.30
CA ASN A 16 0.07 19.90 -8.47
C ASN A 16 0.14 18.46 -9.01
N GLY A 17 1.12 17.68 -8.57
CA GLY A 17 1.34 16.31 -8.98
C GLY A 17 0.76 15.28 -8.04
N ILE A 18 1.00 14.01 -8.36
CA ILE A 18 0.66 12.86 -7.52
C ILE A 18 1.98 12.20 -7.09
N MET A 19 2.18 12.05 -5.79
CA MET A 19 3.26 11.22 -5.28
C MET A 19 2.92 9.76 -5.53
N VAL A 20 3.81 9.03 -6.20
CA VAL A 20 3.71 7.58 -6.32
C VAL A 20 4.84 6.94 -5.52
N ALA A 21 4.50 6.05 -4.60
CA ALA A 21 5.48 5.33 -3.80
C ALA A 21 5.02 3.90 -3.49
N HIS A 22 5.96 3.04 -3.11
CA HIS A 22 5.66 1.68 -2.67
C HIS A 22 5.74 1.60 -1.15
N ASN A 23 4.61 1.29 -0.48
CA ASN A 23 4.44 1.49 0.96
C ASN A 23 4.53 2.97 1.39
N ALA A 24 3.84 3.81 0.64
CA ALA A 24 3.91 5.28 0.60
C ALA A 24 3.80 5.98 1.97
N ARG A 25 3.29 5.29 3.01
CA ARG A 25 3.15 5.86 4.36
C ARG A 25 4.48 6.32 4.94
N PHE A 26 5.55 5.54 4.72
CA PHE A 26 6.88 5.87 5.21
C PHE A 26 7.45 7.10 4.51
N ASP A 27 7.44 7.08 3.17
CA ASP A 27 7.98 8.18 2.35
C ASP A 27 7.21 9.47 2.59
N ARG A 28 5.88 9.36 2.69
CA ARG A 28 5.01 10.49 2.99
C ARG A 28 5.34 11.11 4.35
N ALA A 29 5.46 10.29 5.40
CA ALA A 29 5.78 10.78 6.74
C ALA A 29 7.14 11.47 6.79
N MET A 30 8.15 10.96 6.08
CA MET A 30 9.46 11.59 5.97
C MET A 30 9.40 12.95 5.27
N LEU A 31 8.71 13.06 4.15
CA LEU A 31 8.57 14.30 3.40
C LEU A 31 7.75 15.36 4.17
N GLU A 32 6.67 14.94 4.83
CA GLU A 32 5.85 15.83 5.67
C GLU A 32 6.64 16.35 6.88
N ALA A 33 7.52 15.53 7.49
CA ALA A 33 8.41 15.97 8.57
C ALA A 33 9.43 17.02 8.10
N GLU A 34 9.80 17.00 6.82
CA GLU A 34 10.66 18.01 6.19
C GLU A 34 9.89 19.25 5.66
N GLY A 35 8.59 19.34 5.92
CA GLY A 35 7.76 20.47 5.53
C GLY A 35 7.11 20.39 4.14
N VAL A 36 7.30 19.28 3.41
CA VAL A 36 6.71 19.08 2.08
C VAL A 36 5.25 18.64 2.22
N GLN A 37 4.32 19.39 1.62
CA GLN A 37 2.90 19.02 1.63
C GLN A 37 2.55 18.08 0.49
N ILE A 38 2.00 16.92 0.81
CA ILE A 38 1.57 15.91 -0.15
C ILE A 38 0.04 15.87 -0.20
N LYS A 39 -0.53 16.44 -1.26
CA LYS A 39 -1.99 16.51 -1.44
C LYS A 39 -2.56 15.24 -2.03
N ARG A 40 -1.85 14.62 -2.97
CA ARG A 40 -2.28 13.44 -3.72
C ARG A 40 -1.21 12.37 -3.65
N CYS A 41 -1.61 11.14 -3.40
CA CYS A 41 -0.67 10.03 -3.26
C CYS A 41 -1.28 8.72 -3.76
N ILE A 42 -0.47 7.92 -4.45
CA ILE A 42 -0.79 6.54 -4.84
C ILE A 42 0.24 5.60 -4.23
N CYS A 43 -0.24 4.63 -3.46
CA CYS A 43 0.57 3.57 -2.87
C CYS A 43 0.47 2.30 -3.73
N THR A 44 1.49 1.98 -4.50
CA THR A 44 1.50 0.79 -5.38
C THR A 44 1.37 -0.52 -4.61
N TYR A 45 1.85 -0.61 -3.36
CA TYR A 45 1.59 -1.75 -2.47
C TYR A 45 0.08 -1.97 -2.25
N ARG A 46 -0.65 -0.91 -1.85
CA ARG A 46 -2.09 -0.99 -1.57
C ARG A 46 -2.89 -1.31 -2.83
N VAL A 47 -2.51 -0.71 -3.96
CA VAL A 47 -3.17 -0.97 -5.25
C VAL A 47 -2.94 -2.41 -5.70
N ALA A 48 -1.70 -2.92 -5.66
CA ALA A 48 -1.41 -4.32 -5.99
C ALA A 48 -2.20 -5.29 -5.11
N TYR A 49 -2.25 -5.03 -3.80
CA TYR A 49 -3.03 -5.83 -2.84
C TYR A 49 -4.54 -5.81 -3.16
N ALA A 50 -5.09 -4.66 -3.53
CA ALA A 50 -6.51 -4.51 -3.84
C ALA A 50 -6.91 -5.17 -5.18
N LEU A 51 -5.99 -5.18 -6.16
CA LEU A 51 -6.21 -5.84 -7.46
C LEU A 51 -6.12 -7.37 -7.38
N ASP A 52 -5.30 -7.92 -6.48
CA ASP A 52 -5.17 -9.36 -6.28
C ASP A 52 -6.33 -9.90 -5.42
N THR A 53 -7.53 -9.95 -6.00
CA THR A 53 -8.75 -10.40 -5.31
C THR A 53 -8.70 -11.88 -4.94
N GLU A 54 -7.94 -12.68 -5.70
CA GLU A 54 -7.81 -14.14 -5.51
C GLU A 54 -6.70 -14.53 -4.52
N ASP A 55 -5.98 -13.53 -3.94
CA ASP A 55 -4.88 -13.74 -2.99
C ASP A 55 -3.78 -14.67 -3.55
N THR A 56 -3.43 -14.46 -4.82
CA THR A 56 -2.47 -15.27 -5.58
C THR A 56 -1.03 -14.79 -5.43
N ILE A 57 -0.83 -13.53 -5.07
CA ILE A 57 0.49 -12.93 -4.89
C ILE A 57 1.00 -13.26 -3.48
N PRO A 58 2.10 -14.04 -3.34
CA PRO A 58 2.63 -14.42 -2.02
C PRO A 58 3.16 -13.26 -1.21
N GLU A 59 3.81 -12.28 -1.88
CA GLU A 59 4.43 -11.12 -1.24
C GLU A 59 4.26 -9.86 -2.08
N TYR A 60 4.06 -8.72 -1.42
CA TYR A 60 3.83 -7.44 -2.09
C TYR A 60 5.01 -6.48 -1.94
N ASN A 61 6.23 -6.95 -1.60
CA ASN A 61 7.40 -6.07 -1.66
C ASN A 61 7.78 -5.75 -3.11
N LEU A 62 8.41 -4.59 -3.33
CA LEU A 62 8.66 -4.04 -4.66
C LEU A 62 9.45 -4.99 -5.56
N GLN A 63 10.52 -5.59 -5.03
CA GLN A 63 11.36 -6.49 -5.80
C GLN A 63 10.68 -7.83 -6.07
N TYR A 64 9.86 -8.35 -5.14
CA TYR A 64 9.07 -9.54 -5.38
C TYR A 64 8.08 -9.31 -6.53
N LEU A 65 7.33 -8.20 -6.49
CA LEU A 65 6.39 -7.83 -7.55
C LEU A 65 7.08 -7.65 -8.91
N ARG A 66 8.30 -7.08 -8.96
CA ARG A 66 9.09 -6.99 -10.18
C ARG A 66 9.25 -8.35 -10.87
N TYR A 67 9.67 -9.36 -10.11
CA TYR A 67 9.90 -10.70 -10.66
C TYR A 67 8.59 -11.45 -10.91
N TYR A 68 7.65 -11.38 -10.01
CA TYR A 68 6.36 -12.05 -10.11
C TYR A 68 5.57 -11.60 -11.34
N LEU A 69 5.49 -10.28 -11.55
CA LEU A 69 4.81 -9.66 -12.69
C LEU A 69 5.68 -9.59 -13.95
N LYS A 70 6.92 -10.08 -13.89
CA LYS A 70 7.89 -10.08 -15.00
C LYS A 70 8.10 -8.68 -15.61
N LEU A 71 8.19 -7.66 -14.77
CA LEU A 71 8.41 -6.29 -15.22
C LEU A 71 9.77 -6.17 -15.89
N ALA A 72 9.78 -5.75 -17.16
CA ALA A 72 11.00 -5.57 -17.95
C ALA A 72 11.70 -4.27 -17.53
N VAL A 73 12.52 -4.33 -16.48
CA VAL A 73 13.28 -3.17 -15.97
C VAL A 73 14.76 -3.54 -15.88
N GLU A 74 15.59 -2.72 -16.50
CA GLU A 74 17.05 -2.80 -16.34
C GLU A 74 17.46 -2.14 -15.03
N GLY A 75 18.47 -2.70 -14.35
CA GLY A 75 19.01 -2.17 -13.10
C GLY A 75 19.21 -3.24 -12.02
N ARG A 76 20.09 -2.94 -11.07
CA ARG A 76 20.35 -3.81 -9.92
C ARG A 76 19.30 -3.58 -8.85
N ALA A 77 18.85 -4.67 -8.20
CA ALA A 77 18.04 -4.57 -6.99
C ALA A 77 18.82 -3.83 -5.88
N HIS A 78 18.10 -3.00 -5.10
CA HIS A 78 18.65 -2.19 -4.01
C HIS A 78 19.62 -1.05 -4.43
N ASP A 79 19.52 -0.62 -5.70
CA ASP A 79 20.04 0.66 -6.14
C ASP A 79 18.88 1.65 -6.22
N ALA A 80 19.03 2.85 -5.66
CA ALA A 80 17.94 3.83 -5.56
C ALA A 80 17.34 4.19 -6.92
N GLU A 81 18.15 4.32 -7.96
CA GLU A 81 17.69 4.58 -9.33
C GLU A 81 16.97 3.35 -9.90
N GLY A 82 17.50 2.14 -9.65
CA GLY A 82 16.88 0.88 -10.05
C GLY A 82 15.51 0.69 -9.40
N ASP A 83 15.37 1.00 -8.12
CA ASP A 83 14.10 0.89 -7.40
C ASP A 83 13.06 1.89 -7.90
N VAL A 84 13.47 3.11 -8.28
CA VAL A 84 12.58 4.10 -8.93
C VAL A 84 12.10 3.59 -10.29
N ASN A 85 12.96 2.99 -11.10
CA ASN A 85 12.59 2.42 -12.39
C ASN A 85 11.62 1.23 -12.23
N VAL A 86 11.82 0.38 -11.22
CA VAL A 86 10.90 -0.70 -10.87
C VAL A 86 9.55 -0.14 -10.42
N LEU A 87 9.55 0.89 -9.57
CA LEU A 87 8.33 1.55 -9.12
C LEU A 87 7.53 2.16 -10.28
N TYR A 88 8.22 2.82 -11.22
CA TYR A 88 7.62 3.38 -12.43
C TYR A 88 6.95 2.29 -13.27
N ALA A 89 7.68 1.20 -13.56
CA ALA A 89 7.15 0.08 -14.34
C ALA A 89 5.96 -0.59 -13.63
N LEU A 90 6.06 -0.78 -12.29
CA LEU A 90 4.98 -1.34 -11.50
C LEU A 90 3.73 -0.46 -11.53
N PHE A 91 3.89 0.85 -11.37
CA PHE A 91 2.76 1.79 -11.42
C PHE A 91 2.01 1.69 -12.76
N HIS A 92 2.74 1.73 -13.89
CA HIS A 92 2.12 1.63 -15.21
C HIS A 92 1.46 0.27 -15.47
N HIS A 93 2.06 -0.82 -14.98
CA HIS A 93 1.46 -2.14 -15.05
C HIS A 93 0.13 -2.19 -14.28
N LEU A 94 0.13 -1.72 -13.02
CA LEU A 94 -1.07 -1.68 -12.19
C LEU A 94 -2.15 -0.76 -12.76
N LEU A 95 -1.77 0.38 -13.32
CA LEU A 95 -2.69 1.31 -13.98
C LEU A 95 -3.36 0.64 -15.19
N GLY A 96 -2.59 -0.02 -16.05
CA GLY A 96 -3.11 -0.76 -17.19
C GLY A 96 -4.05 -1.90 -16.79
N ASP A 97 -3.69 -2.66 -15.76
CA ASP A 97 -4.54 -3.72 -15.21
C ASP A 97 -5.83 -3.16 -14.61
N PHE A 98 -5.73 -2.04 -13.87
CA PHE A 98 -6.88 -1.39 -13.29
C PHE A 98 -7.88 -0.94 -14.35
N MET A 99 -7.40 -0.23 -15.37
CA MET A 99 -8.21 0.23 -16.50
C MET A 99 -8.89 -0.95 -17.22
N ARG A 100 -8.15 -2.03 -17.49
CA ARG A 100 -8.66 -3.23 -18.16
C ARG A 100 -9.71 -3.97 -17.32
N LEU A 101 -9.46 -4.13 -16.02
CA LEU A 101 -10.36 -4.88 -15.13
C LEU A 101 -11.64 -4.12 -14.79
N ARG A 102 -11.60 -2.79 -14.80
CA ARG A 102 -12.73 -1.91 -14.43
C ARG A 102 -13.39 -1.26 -15.64
N ASP A 103 -12.87 -1.47 -16.85
CA ASP A 103 -13.35 -0.84 -18.08
C ASP A 103 -13.51 0.68 -17.92
N CYS A 104 -12.45 1.36 -17.47
CA CYS A 104 -12.49 2.77 -17.12
C CYS A 104 -11.36 3.57 -17.75
N THR A 105 -11.51 4.90 -17.75
CA THR A 105 -10.47 5.82 -18.24
C THR A 105 -9.30 5.90 -17.26
N GLU A 106 -8.16 6.45 -17.73
CA GLU A 106 -6.98 6.65 -16.90
C GLU A 106 -7.29 7.56 -15.70
N GLU A 107 -8.02 8.67 -15.91
CA GLU A 107 -8.40 9.59 -14.84
C GLU A 107 -9.24 8.89 -13.75
N ALA A 108 -10.19 8.05 -14.16
CA ALA A 108 -11.02 7.29 -13.23
C ALA A 108 -10.19 6.24 -12.47
N ALA A 109 -9.26 5.56 -13.15
CA ALA A 109 -8.34 4.61 -12.54
C ALA A 109 -7.45 5.29 -11.50
N ILE A 110 -6.84 6.43 -11.83
CA ILE A 110 -6.01 7.21 -10.92
C ILE A 110 -6.81 7.64 -9.69
N ALA A 111 -8.03 8.15 -9.85
CA ALA A 111 -8.88 8.58 -8.74
C ALA A 111 -9.21 7.41 -7.79
N GLU A 112 -9.52 6.22 -8.32
CA GLU A 112 -9.75 5.03 -7.49
C GLU A 112 -8.48 4.51 -6.83
N MET A 113 -7.31 4.57 -7.49
CA MET A 113 -6.02 4.20 -6.89
C MET A 113 -5.66 5.14 -5.71
N GLU A 114 -5.95 6.43 -5.82
CA GLU A 114 -5.80 7.39 -4.71
C GLU A 114 -6.73 7.03 -3.54
N LYS A 115 -7.98 6.70 -3.81
CA LYS A 115 -8.95 6.27 -2.81
C LYS A 115 -8.52 4.98 -2.11
N ILE A 116 -8.04 3.97 -2.85
CA ILE A 116 -7.45 2.74 -2.29
C ILE A 116 -6.27 3.09 -1.37
N THR A 117 -5.46 4.07 -1.74
CA THR A 117 -4.31 4.50 -0.93
C THR A 117 -4.71 5.07 0.42
N THR A 118 -5.83 5.75 0.50
CA THR A 118 -6.33 6.39 1.73
C THR A 118 -7.27 5.50 2.55
N THR A 119 -7.73 4.38 1.99
CA THR A 119 -8.64 3.45 2.67
C THR A 119 -7.86 2.34 3.35
N PRO A 120 -8.14 1.99 4.61
CA PRO A 120 -7.50 0.84 5.25
C PRO A 120 -7.74 -0.45 4.47
N LEU A 121 -6.71 -1.30 4.37
CA LEU A 121 -6.81 -2.59 3.70
C LEU A 121 -7.54 -3.61 4.58
N LEU A 122 -8.44 -4.38 3.99
CA LEU A 122 -8.98 -5.58 4.60
C LEU A 122 -7.96 -6.71 4.43
N LEU A 123 -7.24 -7.03 5.51
CA LEU A 123 -6.22 -8.08 5.50
C LEU A 123 -6.88 -9.46 5.36
N ARG A 124 -6.24 -10.36 4.60
CA ARG A 124 -6.78 -11.70 4.30
C ARG A 124 -6.18 -12.77 5.21
N LYS A 125 -4.89 -12.68 5.51
CA LYS A 125 -4.12 -13.66 6.28
C LYS A 125 -3.39 -13.04 7.45
N PHE A 126 -3.16 -13.83 8.48
CA PHE A 126 -2.26 -13.47 9.57
C PHE A 126 -0.80 -13.51 9.09
N ASN A 127 -0.05 -12.44 9.31
CA ASN A 127 1.40 -12.36 9.03
C ASN A 127 2.27 -12.57 10.28
N PHE A 128 1.64 -12.76 11.47
CA PHE A 128 2.32 -12.99 12.75
C PHE A 128 1.52 -13.91 13.67
N GLY A 129 2.13 -14.25 14.83
CA GLY A 129 1.49 -14.96 15.93
C GLY A 129 1.14 -16.42 15.62
N LYS A 130 0.28 -17.00 16.48
CA LYS A 130 -0.08 -18.44 16.42
C LYS A 130 -0.82 -18.84 15.14
N TYR A 131 -1.44 -17.88 14.45
CA TYR A 131 -2.21 -18.10 13.23
C TYR A 131 -1.50 -17.63 11.96
N ARG A 132 -0.19 -17.39 12.02
CA ARG A 132 0.59 -16.95 10.84
C ARG A 132 0.31 -17.83 9.63
N GLY A 133 -0.02 -17.20 8.49
CA GLY A 133 -0.35 -17.84 7.21
C GLY A 133 -1.80 -18.30 7.10
N ARG A 134 -2.59 -18.31 8.17
CA ARG A 134 -4.01 -18.71 8.11
C ARG A 134 -4.91 -17.54 7.74
N SER A 135 -6.04 -17.85 7.13
CA SER A 135 -7.07 -16.88 6.78
C SER A 135 -7.70 -16.24 8.02
N ILE A 136 -7.85 -14.91 7.99
CA ILE A 136 -8.51 -14.18 9.09
C ILE A 136 -10.00 -14.53 9.14
N SER A 137 -10.66 -14.75 8.00
CA SER A 137 -12.06 -15.17 7.93
C SER A 137 -12.29 -16.54 8.58
N GLU A 138 -11.36 -17.48 8.36
CA GLU A 138 -11.41 -18.79 8.99
C GLU A 138 -11.28 -18.70 10.53
N ILE A 139 -10.33 -17.89 11.01
CA ILE A 139 -10.14 -17.69 12.45
C ILE A 139 -11.30 -16.91 13.06
N ALA A 140 -11.91 -15.99 12.33
CA ALA A 140 -13.13 -15.30 12.77
C ALA A 140 -14.30 -16.28 13.04
N ALA A 141 -14.38 -17.37 12.27
CA ALA A 141 -15.39 -18.39 12.44
C ALA A 141 -15.03 -19.41 13.57
N THR A 142 -13.74 -19.70 13.80
CA THR A 142 -13.28 -20.77 14.69
C THR A 142 -12.74 -20.30 16.03
N ASP A 143 -12.16 -19.10 16.10
CA ASP A 143 -11.60 -18.51 17.34
C ASP A 143 -11.86 -16.98 17.38
N ARG A 144 -13.13 -16.61 17.45
CA ARG A 144 -13.55 -15.20 17.53
C ARG A 144 -12.97 -14.47 18.75
N GLY A 145 -12.75 -15.22 19.86
CA GLY A 145 -12.14 -14.68 21.07
C GLY A 145 -10.72 -14.16 20.85
N TYR A 146 -9.95 -14.83 20.00
CA TYR A 146 -8.62 -14.35 19.62
C TYR A 146 -8.67 -13.01 18.86
N LEU A 147 -9.63 -12.83 17.94
CA LEU A 147 -9.79 -11.57 17.24
C LEU A 147 -10.17 -10.42 18.19
N GLN A 148 -11.05 -10.70 19.16
CA GLN A 148 -11.43 -9.70 20.18
C GLN A 148 -10.23 -9.29 21.04
N TRP A 149 -9.46 -10.27 21.53
CA TRP A 149 -8.24 -10.02 22.28
C TRP A 149 -7.23 -9.21 21.45
N LEU A 150 -7.00 -9.59 20.18
CA LEU A 150 -6.05 -8.90 19.30
C LEU A 150 -6.49 -7.46 19.01
N LEU A 151 -7.80 -7.22 18.83
CA LEU A 151 -8.32 -5.87 18.66
C LEU A 151 -8.01 -5.00 19.88
N GLY A 152 -8.23 -5.52 21.11
CA GLY A 152 -7.84 -4.83 22.34
C GLY A 152 -6.35 -4.49 22.35
N GLN A 153 -5.48 -5.46 22.07
CA GLN A 153 -4.03 -5.23 22.01
C GLN A 153 -3.64 -4.14 21.00
N LYS A 154 -4.26 -4.14 19.80
CA LYS A 154 -3.96 -3.14 18.76
C LYS A 154 -4.47 -1.73 19.12
N LEU A 155 -5.55 -1.62 19.86
CA LEU A 155 -6.06 -0.34 20.35
C LEU A 155 -5.21 0.22 21.52
N ASP A 156 -4.72 -0.67 22.40
CA ASP A 156 -3.95 -0.29 23.58
C ASP A 156 -2.47 0.03 23.27
N SER A 157 -1.90 -0.57 22.21
CA SER A 157 -0.49 -0.39 21.87
C SER A 157 -0.10 1.02 21.42
N GLY A 158 -1.07 1.86 21.04
CA GLY A 158 -0.81 3.18 20.44
C GLY A 158 -0.14 3.13 19.07
N GLU A 159 0.17 1.93 18.58
CA GLU A 159 0.64 1.72 17.20
C GLU A 159 -0.51 2.02 16.25
N ASN A 160 -0.23 2.88 15.25
CA ASN A 160 -1.23 3.21 14.23
C ASN A 160 -1.35 2.05 13.21
N ASP A 161 -1.94 0.95 13.67
CA ASP A 161 -2.11 -0.29 12.91
C ASP A 161 -3.51 -0.33 12.25
N GLU A 162 -3.79 0.73 11.46
CA GLU A 162 -5.11 0.99 10.88
C GLU A 162 -5.69 -0.20 10.11
N ASN A 163 -4.85 -0.95 9.35
CA ASN A 163 -5.30 -2.09 8.58
C ASN A 163 -5.77 -3.24 9.49
N TRP A 164 -5.03 -3.52 10.57
CA TRP A 164 -5.44 -4.54 11.54
C TRP A 164 -6.69 -4.14 12.29
N ILE A 165 -6.78 -2.90 12.78
CA ILE A 165 -7.96 -2.42 13.50
C ILE A 165 -9.20 -2.47 12.58
N TYR A 166 -9.07 -2.01 11.34
CA TYR A 166 -10.14 -2.08 10.35
C TYR A 166 -10.58 -3.52 10.07
N THR A 167 -9.61 -4.41 9.81
CA THR A 167 -9.87 -5.82 9.52
C THR A 167 -10.56 -6.53 10.69
N LEU A 168 -10.06 -6.33 11.91
CA LEU A 168 -10.63 -6.96 13.10
C LEU A 168 -12.04 -6.46 13.37
N ARG A 169 -12.31 -5.17 13.24
CA ARG A 169 -13.66 -4.60 13.34
C ARG A 169 -14.60 -5.18 12.30
N HIS A 170 -14.15 -5.28 11.04
CA HIS A 170 -14.94 -5.86 9.95
C HIS A 170 -15.40 -7.29 10.30
N TYR A 171 -14.51 -8.17 10.72
CA TYR A 171 -14.85 -9.57 11.06
C TYR A 171 -15.58 -9.72 12.40
N LEU A 172 -15.47 -8.74 13.28
CA LEU A 172 -16.21 -8.72 14.55
C LEU A 172 -17.58 -8.05 14.43
N GLY A 173 -17.90 -7.41 13.31
CA GLY A 173 -19.19 -6.76 13.07
C GLY A 173 -19.35 -5.43 13.81
N HIS A 174 -18.28 -4.66 13.93
CA HIS A 174 -18.25 -3.32 14.56
C HIS A 174 -18.14 -2.21 13.54
#